data_7536006d50a612547580436ecd9faf3b
#
_entry.id   7536006d50a612547580436ecd9faf3b
#
_cell.length_a   1.000
_cell.length_b   1.000
_cell.length_c   1.000
_cell.angle_alpha   90.00
_cell.angle_beta   90.00
_cell.angle_gamma   90.00
#
_symmetry.space_group_name_H-M   'P 1'
#
loop_
_entity.id
_entity.type
_entity.pdbx_description
1 polymer ?
#
loop_
_entity_poly.entity_id
_entity_poly.type
_entity_poly.pdbx_seq_one_letter_code
_entity_poly.pdbx_strand_id
1 'polypeptide(L)'
;SREVEYNGSTLRFPWSVGSELPVWVAAYGPMALKLTGQVGDGFILQLADVDIAKWMIQTVRNAAEDAGRDPASIKICVAAPMIIDDDWAHMRDQSRWFGGMVGNHVADIVAKYGTSGAVPKALTDYIEQRQGYDYNSHGKANNDHVDFVPDEIVDRFCVLGTASQHIEKLEELKSIGVDHFAGYLMHDDKEETMRVYSETVMPAIADSVTAKV
;
A
#
# COMPACT_ATOMS: atom_id res chain seq x y z
N SER A 1 27.39 16.74 11.01
CA SER A 1 27.29 15.55 10.16
C SER A 1 26.60 14.42 10.91
N ARG A 2 25.62 13.76 10.30
CA ARG A 2 25.07 12.52 10.84
C ARG A 2 25.97 11.36 10.49
N GLU A 3 26.21 10.50 11.46
CA GLU A 3 26.97 9.27 11.32
C GLU A 3 26.06 8.10 11.67
N VAL A 4 25.94 7.13 10.79
CA VAL A 4 25.15 5.91 10.98
C VAL A 4 26.07 4.72 10.87
N GLU A 5 26.07 3.86 11.88
CA GLU A 5 26.82 2.61 11.88
C GLU A 5 25.88 1.43 11.63
N TYR A 6 26.25 0.58 10.70
CA TYR A 6 25.55 -0.66 10.40
C TYR A 6 26.55 -1.78 10.09
N ASN A 7 26.47 -2.88 10.83
CA ASN A 7 27.37 -4.03 10.71
C ASN A 7 28.87 -3.67 10.70
N GLY A 8 29.29 -2.71 11.53
CA GLY A 8 30.67 -2.25 11.60
C GLY A 8 31.08 -1.32 10.46
N SER A 9 30.17 -0.97 9.58
CA SER A 9 30.40 0.03 8.53
C SER A 9 29.82 1.38 8.96
N THR A 10 30.61 2.44 8.84
CA THR A 10 30.19 3.80 9.18
C THR A 10 29.85 4.57 7.91
N LEU A 11 28.63 5.11 7.86
CA LEU A 11 28.19 6.00 6.80
C LEU A 11 28.12 7.44 7.32
N ARG A 12 28.79 8.37 6.64
CA ARG A 12 28.82 9.77 7.02
C ARG A 12 28.21 10.65 5.94
N PHE A 13 27.23 11.46 6.32
CA PHE A 13 26.56 12.43 5.44
C PHE A 13 26.98 13.86 5.80
N PRO A 14 28.08 14.39 5.25
CA PRO A 14 28.60 15.73 5.61
C PRO A 14 27.62 16.87 5.27
N TRP A 15 26.77 16.65 4.27
CA TRP A 15 25.76 17.58 3.79
C TRP A 15 24.46 17.56 4.60
N SER A 16 24.26 16.54 5.45
CA SER A 16 23.06 16.42 6.30
C SER A 16 23.26 17.18 7.61
N VAL A 17 23.18 18.49 7.55
CA VAL A 17 23.33 19.37 8.72
C VAL A 17 21.97 19.86 9.16
N GLY A 18 21.54 19.47 10.37
CA GLY A 18 20.36 20.03 11.05
C GLY A 18 19.00 19.59 10.53
N SER A 19 18.93 18.62 9.60
CA SER A 19 17.66 18.04 9.16
C SER A 19 17.34 16.77 9.93
N GLU A 20 16.12 16.67 10.42
CA GLU A 20 15.55 15.40 10.87
C GLU A 20 15.13 14.60 9.63
N LEU A 21 15.57 13.34 9.55
CA LEU A 21 15.16 12.43 8.48
C LEU A 21 13.95 11.64 8.98
N PRO A 22 12.76 11.83 8.39
CA PRO A 22 11.59 11.07 8.79
C PRO A 22 11.75 9.59 8.40
N VAL A 23 11.34 8.71 9.33
CA VAL A 23 11.38 7.25 9.14
C VAL A 23 10.00 6.74 8.79
N TRP A 24 9.85 6.26 7.57
CA TRP A 24 8.63 5.60 7.10
C TRP A 24 8.80 4.09 7.16
N VAL A 25 7.82 3.42 7.75
CA VAL A 25 7.87 1.97 7.99
C VAL A 25 6.86 1.27 7.09
N ALA A 26 7.34 0.36 6.24
CA ALA A 26 6.49 -0.58 5.53
C ALA A 26 6.19 -1.77 6.46
N ALA A 27 4.92 -2.00 6.80
CA ALA A 27 4.53 -2.99 7.79
C ALA A 27 3.20 -3.66 7.45
N TYR A 28 3.08 -4.93 7.84
CA TYR A 28 1.84 -5.70 7.70
C TYR A 28 1.42 -6.40 9.00
N GLY A 29 2.36 -6.98 9.73
CA GLY A 29 2.05 -7.77 10.93
C GLY A 29 1.83 -6.92 12.17
N PRO A 30 1.05 -7.42 13.16
CA PRO A 30 0.70 -6.67 14.37
C PRO A 30 1.88 -6.07 15.13
N MET A 31 3.01 -6.81 15.21
CA MET A 31 4.21 -6.29 15.88
C MET A 31 4.85 -5.12 15.12
N ALA A 32 4.94 -5.23 13.79
CA ALA A 32 5.50 -4.18 12.95
C ALA A 32 4.56 -2.95 12.91
N LEU A 33 3.24 -3.14 12.85
CA LEU A 33 2.25 -2.07 12.96
C LEU A 33 2.35 -1.35 14.30
N LYS A 34 2.49 -2.10 15.41
CA LYS A 34 2.69 -1.53 16.74
C LYS A 34 3.98 -0.72 16.82
N LEU A 35 5.10 -1.25 16.31
CA LEU A 35 6.37 -0.53 16.26
C LEU A 35 6.25 0.75 15.42
N THR A 36 5.57 0.69 14.29
CA THR A 36 5.31 1.86 13.43
C THR A 36 4.60 2.96 14.22
N GLY A 37 3.54 2.64 14.98
CA GLY A 37 2.86 3.59 15.84
C GLY A 37 3.76 4.19 16.91
N GLN A 38 4.62 3.38 17.51
CA GLN A 38 5.51 3.81 18.59
C GLN A 38 6.63 4.76 18.16
N VAL A 39 7.23 4.54 16.98
CA VAL A 39 8.48 5.23 16.60
C VAL A 39 8.51 5.76 15.16
N GLY A 40 7.59 5.36 14.27
CA GLY A 40 7.57 5.77 12.87
C GLY A 40 7.02 7.19 12.69
N ASP A 41 7.51 7.91 11.68
CA ASP A 41 6.96 9.19 11.23
C ASP A 41 5.93 8.98 10.12
N GLY A 42 6.01 7.86 9.41
CA GLY A 42 5.06 7.44 8.39
C GLY A 42 4.87 5.93 8.34
N PHE A 43 3.72 5.54 7.83
CA PHE A 43 3.33 4.15 7.58
C PHE A 43 3.12 3.93 6.09
N ILE A 44 3.73 2.89 5.52
CA ILE A 44 3.55 2.49 4.12
C ILE A 44 2.82 1.15 4.09
N LEU A 45 1.67 1.15 3.43
CA LEU A 45 0.84 -0.02 3.20
C LEU A 45 0.82 -0.36 1.70
N GLN A 46 1.22 -1.57 1.34
CA GLN A 46 1.27 -2.02 -0.05
C GLN A 46 0.00 -2.80 -0.44
N LEU A 47 -1.14 -2.16 -0.41
CA LEU A 47 -2.41 -2.61 -1.01
C LEU A 47 -3.44 -1.48 -0.93
N ALA A 48 -4.40 -1.45 -1.88
CA ALA A 48 -5.45 -0.44 -1.94
C ALA A 48 -6.83 -0.91 -1.42
N ASP A 49 -6.88 -2.03 -0.70
CA ASP A 49 -8.12 -2.50 -0.07
C ASP A 49 -8.50 -1.60 1.11
N VAL A 50 -9.67 -0.97 1.03
CA VAL A 50 -10.12 0.04 2.00
C VAL A 50 -10.35 -0.55 3.39
N ASP A 51 -10.90 -1.77 3.48
CA ASP A 51 -11.20 -2.40 4.77
C ASP A 51 -9.92 -2.80 5.50
N ILE A 52 -8.97 -3.40 4.76
CA ILE A 52 -7.68 -3.80 5.31
C ILE A 52 -6.87 -2.55 5.68
N ALA A 53 -6.84 -1.55 4.81
CA ALA A 53 -6.15 -0.29 5.07
C ALA A 53 -6.69 0.39 6.34
N LYS A 54 -8.01 0.47 6.47
CA LYS A 54 -8.67 1.05 7.66
C LYS A 54 -8.26 0.32 8.95
N TRP A 55 -8.27 -1.01 8.93
CA TRP A 55 -7.85 -1.82 10.08
C TRP A 55 -6.37 -1.59 10.44
N MET A 56 -5.46 -1.60 9.44
CA MET A 56 -4.03 -1.38 9.69
C MET A 56 -3.74 0.04 10.18
N ILE A 57 -4.35 1.05 9.56
CA ILE A 57 -4.22 2.46 9.99
C ILE A 57 -4.68 2.62 11.43
N GLN A 58 -5.84 2.04 11.80
CA GLN A 58 -6.33 2.11 13.17
C GLN A 58 -5.38 1.43 14.15
N THR A 59 -4.79 0.28 13.78
CA THR A 59 -3.81 -0.43 14.60
C THR A 59 -2.56 0.43 14.85
N VAL A 60 -2.05 1.10 13.82
CA VAL A 60 -0.90 2.02 13.95
C VAL A 60 -1.25 3.22 14.84
N ARG A 61 -2.42 3.83 14.64
CA ARG A 61 -2.87 4.99 15.40
C ARG A 61 -3.10 4.67 16.88
N ASN A 62 -3.72 3.53 17.18
CA ASN A 62 -3.88 3.07 18.56
C ASN A 62 -2.52 2.86 19.24
N ALA A 63 -1.56 2.26 18.53
CA ALA A 63 -0.22 2.07 19.08
C ALA A 63 0.55 3.37 19.29
N ALA A 64 0.28 4.42 18.51
CA ALA A 64 0.82 5.76 18.75
C ALA A 64 0.22 6.38 20.02
N GLU A 65 -1.09 6.29 20.17
CA GLU A 65 -1.80 6.78 21.35
C GLU A 65 -1.32 6.08 22.63
N ASP A 66 -1.21 4.75 22.61
CA ASP A 66 -0.66 3.95 23.73
C ASP A 66 0.78 4.34 24.09
N ALA A 67 1.55 4.85 23.12
CA ALA A 67 2.92 5.35 23.31
C ALA A 67 2.97 6.85 23.72
N GLY A 68 1.82 7.49 23.92
CA GLY A 68 1.73 8.92 24.25
C GLY A 68 2.06 9.86 23.10
N ARG A 69 1.96 9.39 21.85
CA ARG A 69 2.18 10.19 20.65
C ARG A 69 0.83 10.62 20.05
N ASP A 70 0.83 11.75 19.35
CA ASP A 70 -0.33 12.15 18.55
C ASP A 70 -0.52 11.19 17.36
N PRO A 71 -1.64 10.43 17.29
CA PRO A 71 -1.92 9.53 16.17
C PRO A 71 -1.99 10.24 14.80
N ALA A 72 -2.36 11.53 14.78
CA ALA A 72 -2.45 12.31 13.56
C ALA A 72 -1.08 12.75 13.03
N SER A 73 -0.03 12.67 13.82
CA SER A 73 1.34 12.99 13.39
C SER A 73 1.91 11.97 12.41
N ILE A 74 1.39 10.73 12.40
CA ILE A 74 1.87 9.66 11.52
C ILE A 74 1.22 9.79 10.15
N LYS A 75 2.04 10.00 9.13
CA LYS A 75 1.59 10.07 7.73
C LYS A 75 1.33 8.68 7.17
N ILE A 76 0.25 8.54 6.42
CA ILE A 76 -0.19 7.26 5.85
C ILE A 76 0.00 7.27 4.34
N CYS A 77 0.74 6.29 3.82
CA CYS A 77 0.91 6.06 2.38
C CYS A 77 0.34 4.69 2.00
N VAL A 78 -0.56 4.67 1.03
CA VAL A 78 -0.97 3.46 0.33
C VAL A 78 -0.19 3.37 -0.96
N ALA A 79 0.41 2.20 -1.25
CA ALA A 79 1.15 1.94 -2.47
C ALA A 79 0.53 0.73 -3.20
N ALA A 80 0.15 0.91 -4.47
CA ALA A 80 -0.48 -0.14 -5.27
C ALA A 80 -0.31 0.11 -6.78
N PRO A 81 -0.44 -0.92 -7.64
CA PRO A 81 -0.57 -0.73 -9.08
C PRO A 81 -1.75 0.17 -9.41
N MET A 82 -1.55 1.05 -10.38
CA MET A 82 -2.61 1.89 -10.92
C MET A 82 -2.60 1.81 -12.45
N ILE A 83 -3.75 1.47 -13.04
CA ILE A 83 -3.91 1.37 -14.49
C ILE A 83 -5.24 1.98 -14.89
N ILE A 84 -5.20 2.97 -15.77
CA ILE A 84 -6.39 3.57 -16.37
C ILE A 84 -6.60 2.93 -17.74
N ASP A 85 -7.68 2.15 -17.84
CA ASP A 85 -8.12 1.47 -19.05
C ASP A 85 -9.63 1.17 -18.91
N ASP A 86 -10.28 0.73 -19.98
CA ASP A 86 -11.63 0.14 -19.99
C ASP A 86 -11.61 -1.38 -20.19
N ASP A 87 -10.47 -1.97 -20.61
CA ASP A 87 -10.26 -3.41 -20.68
C ASP A 87 -9.85 -4.02 -19.32
N TRP A 88 -10.85 -4.49 -18.60
CA TRP A 88 -10.65 -5.14 -17.29
C TRP A 88 -9.80 -6.41 -17.34
N ALA A 89 -9.87 -7.18 -18.43
CA ALA A 89 -9.07 -8.39 -18.55
C ALA A 89 -7.58 -8.04 -18.67
N HIS A 90 -7.27 -7.03 -19.49
CA HIS A 90 -5.92 -6.51 -19.64
C HIS A 90 -5.37 -5.93 -18.34
N MET A 91 -6.11 -5.03 -17.68
CA MET A 91 -5.67 -4.44 -16.39
C MET A 91 -5.39 -5.50 -15.32
N ARG A 92 -6.25 -6.51 -15.20
CA ARG A 92 -6.08 -7.61 -14.24
C ARG A 92 -4.87 -8.45 -14.54
N ASP A 93 -4.61 -8.77 -15.80
CA ASP A 93 -3.42 -9.51 -16.22
C ASP A 93 -2.14 -8.75 -15.85
N GLN A 94 -2.08 -7.46 -16.18
CA GLN A 94 -0.95 -6.57 -15.87
C GLN A 94 -0.71 -6.40 -14.35
N SER A 95 -1.73 -6.58 -13.50
CA SER A 95 -1.67 -6.32 -12.04
C SER A 95 -1.69 -7.57 -11.18
N ARG A 96 -2.01 -8.75 -11.71
CA ARG A 96 -2.22 -10.00 -10.94
C ARG A 96 -1.02 -10.40 -10.09
N TRP A 97 0.19 -10.12 -10.57
CA TRP A 97 1.44 -10.34 -9.84
C TRP A 97 1.46 -9.67 -8.45
N PHE A 98 0.81 -8.51 -8.34
CA PHE A 98 0.78 -7.75 -7.09
C PHE A 98 -0.07 -8.46 -6.03
N GLY A 99 -1.24 -8.98 -6.42
CA GLY A 99 -2.07 -9.80 -5.54
C GLY A 99 -1.32 -11.04 -5.03
N GLY A 100 -0.55 -11.70 -5.91
CA GLY A 100 0.29 -12.84 -5.55
C GLY A 100 1.39 -12.48 -4.55
N MET A 101 2.07 -11.36 -4.76
CA MET A 101 3.11 -10.85 -3.86
C MET A 101 2.54 -10.48 -2.48
N VAL A 102 1.50 -9.67 -2.45
CA VAL A 102 0.85 -9.22 -1.20
C VAL A 102 0.28 -10.40 -0.43
N GLY A 103 -0.29 -11.39 -1.12
CA GLY A 103 -0.81 -12.62 -0.53
C GLY A 103 0.22 -13.36 0.31
N ASN A 104 1.51 -13.32 -0.04
CA ASN A 104 2.57 -13.93 0.77
C ASN A 104 2.70 -13.25 2.15
N HIS A 105 2.73 -11.92 2.18
CA HIS A 105 2.85 -11.17 3.44
C HIS A 105 1.64 -11.40 4.34
N VAL A 106 0.47 -11.44 3.73
CA VAL A 106 -0.78 -11.66 4.45
C VAL A 106 -0.88 -13.08 5.00
N ALA A 107 -0.44 -14.09 4.24
CA ALA A 107 -0.44 -15.46 4.70
C ALA A 107 0.46 -15.67 5.92
N ASP A 108 1.61 -15.05 5.96
CA ASP A 108 2.48 -15.09 7.13
C ASP A 108 1.79 -14.50 8.36
N ILE A 109 1.00 -13.44 8.19
CA ILE A 109 0.21 -12.84 9.26
C ILE A 109 -0.86 -13.79 9.76
N VAL A 110 -1.62 -14.40 8.85
CA VAL A 110 -2.67 -15.37 9.21
C VAL A 110 -2.07 -16.60 9.88
N ALA A 111 -0.96 -17.13 9.35
CA ALA A 111 -0.29 -18.29 9.94
C ALA A 111 0.23 -18.01 11.36
N LYS A 112 0.77 -16.81 11.61
CA LYS A 112 1.36 -16.46 12.92
C LYS A 112 0.33 -16.02 13.96
N TYR A 113 -0.73 -15.33 13.54
CA TYR A 113 -1.66 -14.66 14.45
C TYR A 113 -3.07 -15.25 14.41
N GLY A 114 -3.27 -16.24 13.58
CA GLY A 114 -4.48 -17.06 13.51
C GLY A 114 -5.73 -16.33 13.04
N THR A 115 -6.83 -17.05 13.07
CA THR A 115 -8.15 -16.56 12.72
C THR A 115 -8.85 -15.87 13.90
N SER A 116 -8.10 -15.22 14.78
CA SER A 116 -8.61 -14.60 16.03
C SER A 116 -9.53 -13.38 15.82
N GLY A 117 -10.05 -13.17 14.61
CA GLY A 117 -10.95 -12.05 14.28
C GLY A 117 -10.21 -10.72 14.07
N ALA A 118 -8.87 -10.71 14.23
CA ALA A 118 -8.05 -9.51 14.03
C ALA A 118 -7.74 -9.24 12.56
N VAL A 119 -8.00 -10.20 11.66
CA VAL A 119 -7.72 -10.11 10.22
C VAL A 119 -9.05 -10.21 9.46
N PRO A 120 -9.34 -9.32 8.51
CA PRO A 120 -10.56 -9.37 7.71
C PRO A 120 -10.76 -10.73 7.02
N LYS A 121 -12.00 -11.24 7.01
CA LYS A 121 -12.35 -12.56 6.46
C LYS A 121 -11.94 -12.72 4.99
N ALA A 122 -12.10 -11.68 4.17
CA ALA A 122 -11.68 -11.68 2.76
C ALA A 122 -10.21 -12.04 2.57
N LEU A 123 -9.37 -11.72 3.54
CA LEU A 123 -7.95 -12.01 3.53
C LEU A 123 -7.65 -13.46 3.93
N THR A 124 -8.39 -14.01 4.91
CA THR A 124 -8.24 -15.42 5.33
C THR A 124 -8.73 -16.38 4.26
N ASP A 125 -9.83 -16.08 3.61
CA ASP A 125 -10.40 -16.92 2.54
C ASP A 125 -9.45 -17.00 1.32
N TYR A 126 -8.77 -15.90 0.99
CA TYR A 126 -7.78 -15.85 -0.07
C TYR A 126 -6.55 -16.74 0.22
N ILE A 127 -6.12 -16.79 1.47
CA ILE A 127 -4.90 -17.50 1.87
C ILE A 127 -5.06 -19.01 1.80
N GLU A 128 -6.25 -19.55 2.06
CA GLU A 128 -6.49 -20.99 1.99
C GLU A 128 -6.29 -21.57 0.59
N GLN A 129 -6.38 -20.75 -0.45
CA GLN A 129 -6.23 -21.15 -1.86
C GLN A 129 -4.84 -20.87 -2.44
N ARG A 130 -3.95 -20.28 -1.68
CA ARG A 130 -2.67 -19.75 -2.14
C ARG A 130 -1.66 -20.82 -2.56
N GLN A 131 -0.96 -20.55 -3.68
CA GLN A 131 0.32 -21.15 -4.05
C GLN A 131 1.46 -20.14 -3.77
N GLY A 132 2.70 -20.62 -3.59
CA GLY A 132 3.83 -19.75 -3.31
C GLY A 132 4.13 -18.78 -4.46
N TYR A 133 4.52 -17.56 -4.14
CA TYR A 133 4.90 -16.53 -5.13
C TYR A 133 6.37 -16.65 -5.53
N ASP A 134 6.67 -16.65 -6.85
CA ASP A 134 8.04 -16.64 -7.38
C ASP A 134 8.54 -15.21 -7.62
N TYR A 135 9.47 -14.77 -6.77
CA TYR A 135 10.08 -13.44 -6.88
C TYR A 135 10.96 -13.23 -8.12
N ASN A 136 11.38 -14.29 -8.83
CA ASN A 136 12.13 -14.14 -10.09
C ASN A 136 11.24 -13.64 -11.24
N SER A 137 9.93 -13.77 -11.09
CA SER A 137 8.92 -13.31 -12.03
C SER A 137 8.17 -12.07 -11.55
N HIS A 138 8.72 -11.35 -10.58
CA HIS A 138 8.11 -10.17 -9.99
C HIS A 138 7.82 -9.07 -11.04
N GLY A 139 6.61 -8.52 -11.00
CA GLY A 139 6.19 -7.43 -11.89
C GLY A 139 5.98 -7.81 -13.35
N LYS A 140 5.93 -9.10 -13.69
CA LYS A 140 5.68 -9.57 -15.05
C LYS A 140 4.20 -9.90 -15.25
N ALA A 141 3.63 -9.40 -16.34
CA ALA A 141 2.36 -9.85 -16.88
C ALA A 141 2.45 -11.30 -17.43
N ASN A 142 1.32 -11.94 -17.67
CA ASN A 142 1.23 -13.31 -18.20
C ASN A 142 2.08 -14.32 -17.40
N ASN A 143 1.90 -14.32 -16.11
CA ASN A 143 2.69 -15.10 -15.17
C ASN A 143 1.87 -16.26 -14.59
N ASP A 144 2.02 -17.46 -15.14
CA ASP A 144 1.22 -18.65 -14.82
C ASP A 144 1.19 -18.99 -13.32
N HIS A 145 2.23 -18.63 -12.57
CA HIS A 145 2.27 -18.94 -11.14
C HIS A 145 1.44 -17.98 -10.26
N VAL A 146 0.76 -16.99 -10.83
CA VAL A 146 -0.20 -16.12 -10.15
C VAL A 146 -1.65 -16.32 -10.59
N ASP A 147 -1.92 -17.31 -11.45
CA ASP A 147 -3.26 -17.64 -11.96
C ASP A 147 -4.24 -18.03 -10.84
N PHE A 148 -3.72 -18.47 -9.70
CA PHE A 148 -4.53 -18.75 -8.51
C PHE A 148 -5.10 -17.48 -7.83
N VAL A 149 -4.63 -16.26 -8.21
CA VAL A 149 -5.12 -15.01 -7.63
C VAL A 149 -6.47 -14.64 -8.27
N PRO A 150 -7.58 -14.65 -7.51
CA PRO A 150 -8.89 -14.28 -8.05
C PRO A 150 -8.94 -12.83 -8.53
N ASP A 151 -9.72 -12.55 -9.56
CA ASP A 151 -9.95 -11.20 -10.08
C ASP A 151 -10.41 -10.23 -8.98
N GLU A 152 -11.28 -10.68 -8.08
CA GLU A 152 -11.75 -9.88 -6.95
C GLU A 152 -10.61 -9.36 -6.06
N ILE A 153 -9.57 -10.16 -5.86
CA ILE A 153 -8.40 -9.76 -5.07
C ILE A 153 -7.57 -8.73 -5.83
N VAL A 154 -7.40 -8.91 -7.15
CA VAL A 154 -6.71 -7.92 -7.99
C VAL A 154 -7.44 -6.58 -7.93
N ASP A 155 -8.76 -6.59 -8.14
CA ASP A 155 -9.60 -5.38 -8.13
C ASP A 155 -9.59 -4.66 -6.77
N ARG A 156 -9.53 -5.40 -5.68
CA ARG A 156 -9.48 -4.83 -4.32
C ARG A 156 -8.12 -4.26 -3.97
N PHE A 157 -7.03 -4.93 -4.37
CA PHE A 157 -5.68 -4.56 -3.96
C PHE A 157 -5.05 -3.48 -4.83
N CYS A 158 -5.53 -3.30 -6.05
CA CYS A 158 -5.04 -2.33 -7.02
C CYS A 158 -6.02 -1.16 -7.20
N VAL A 159 -5.61 -0.15 -7.97
CA VAL A 159 -6.49 0.94 -8.42
C VAL A 159 -6.61 0.82 -9.94
N LEU A 160 -7.72 0.24 -10.40
CA LEU A 160 -7.96 -0.12 -11.79
C LEU A 160 -9.26 0.49 -12.28
N GLY A 161 -9.34 0.77 -13.59
CA GLY A 161 -10.55 1.22 -14.26
C GLY A 161 -10.42 2.60 -14.89
N THR A 162 -11.57 3.25 -15.10
CA THR A 162 -11.65 4.60 -15.67
C THR A 162 -11.15 5.66 -14.68
N ALA A 163 -10.87 6.88 -15.18
CA ALA A 163 -10.49 8.01 -14.33
C ALA A 163 -11.48 8.28 -13.19
N SER A 164 -12.78 8.13 -13.44
CA SER A 164 -13.82 8.31 -12.40
C SER A 164 -13.72 7.26 -11.30
N GLN A 165 -13.46 6.01 -11.63
CA GLN A 165 -13.29 4.93 -10.66
C GLN A 165 -12.01 5.12 -9.83
N HIS A 166 -10.93 5.63 -10.45
CA HIS A 166 -9.71 6.02 -9.73
C HIS A 166 -9.99 7.14 -8.73
N ILE A 167 -10.70 8.20 -9.13
CA ILE A 167 -11.07 9.31 -8.24
C ILE A 167 -11.89 8.79 -7.06
N GLU A 168 -12.91 7.96 -7.30
CA GLU A 168 -13.75 7.37 -6.26
C GLU A 168 -12.91 6.56 -5.26
N LYS A 169 -12.05 5.66 -5.75
CA LYS A 169 -11.18 4.82 -4.91
C LYS A 169 -10.19 5.64 -4.08
N LEU A 170 -9.61 6.69 -4.67
CA LEU A 170 -8.68 7.56 -3.96
C LEU A 170 -9.39 8.43 -2.91
N GLU A 171 -10.61 8.90 -3.17
CA GLU A 171 -11.43 9.60 -2.16
C GLU A 171 -11.86 8.66 -1.01
N GLU A 172 -12.17 7.39 -1.29
CA GLU A 172 -12.41 6.40 -0.25
C GLU A 172 -11.17 6.20 0.64
N LEU A 173 -9.98 5.99 0.05
CA LEU A 173 -8.73 5.87 0.79
C LEU A 173 -8.44 7.12 1.62
N LYS A 174 -8.64 8.30 1.06
CA LYS A 174 -8.51 9.58 1.76
C LYS A 174 -9.48 9.68 2.95
N SER A 175 -10.73 9.21 2.79
CA SER A 175 -11.75 9.26 3.85
C SER A 175 -11.38 8.45 5.09
N ILE A 176 -10.57 7.41 4.96
CA ILE A 176 -10.06 6.58 6.05
C ILE A 176 -8.71 7.07 6.61
N GLY A 177 -8.19 8.18 6.09
CA GLY A 177 -7.01 8.87 6.59
C GLY A 177 -5.70 8.54 5.88
N VAL A 178 -5.76 8.15 4.60
CA VAL A 178 -4.58 8.05 3.73
C VAL A 178 -4.18 9.46 3.30
N ASP A 179 -2.92 9.84 3.55
CA ASP A 179 -2.33 11.13 3.16
C ASP A 179 -1.70 11.09 1.75
N HIS A 180 -1.15 9.93 1.37
CA HIS A 180 -0.40 9.75 0.12
C HIS A 180 -0.81 8.46 -0.59
N PHE A 181 -0.88 8.54 -1.91
CA PHE A 181 -0.98 7.37 -2.78
C PHE A 181 0.25 7.28 -3.68
N ALA A 182 0.95 6.14 -3.64
CA ALA A 182 2.12 5.85 -4.46
C ALA A 182 1.76 4.78 -5.51
N GLY A 183 1.53 5.19 -6.74
CA GLY A 183 1.14 4.29 -7.83
C GLY A 183 2.32 3.55 -8.45
N TYR A 184 2.23 2.23 -8.59
CA TYR A 184 3.17 1.44 -9.38
C TYR A 184 2.79 1.47 -10.86
N LEU A 185 3.70 1.97 -11.70
CA LEU A 185 3.58 2.06 -13.15
C LEU A 185 4.39 0.93 -13.82
N MET A 186 3.99 -0.32 -13.57
CA MET A 186 4.69 -1.51 -14.05
C MET A 186 3.95 -2.24 -15.19
N HIS A 187 3.02 -1.56 -15.84
CA HIS A 187 2.25 -2.02 -16.99
C HIS A 187 2.77 -1.40 -18.30
N ASP A 188 2.26 -1.87 -19.43
CA ASP A 188 2.70 -1.50 -20.76
C ASP A 188 2.24 -0.08 -21.19
N ASP A 189 1.04 0.39 -20.83
CA ASP A 189 0.49 1.71 -21.20
C ASP A 189 0.56 2.74 -20.05
N LYS A 190 1.71 2.81 -19.40
CA LYS A 190 1.93 3.70 -18.25
C LYS A 190 1.91 5.20 -18.60
N GLU A 191 2.32 5.57 -19.81
CA GLU A 191 2.32 6.95 -20.28
C GLU A 191 0.90 7.52 -20.35
N GLU A 192 -0.06 6.73 -20.83
CA GLU A 192 -1.47 7.13 -20.87
C GLU A 192 -2.05 7.25 -19.47
N THR A 193 -1.79 6.28 -18.59
CA THR A 193 -2.17 6.36 -17.18
C THR A 193 -1.62 7.64 -16.53
N MET A 194 -0.34 7.97 -16.72
CA MET A 194 0.26 9.20 -16.19
C MET A 194 -0.39 10.47 -16.76
N ARG A 195 -0.67 10.48 -18.08
CA ARG A 195 -1.34 11.61 -18.73
C ARG A 195 -2.71 11.87 -18.11
N VAL A 196 -3.54 10.84 -17.98
CA VAL A 196 -4.89 10.96 -17.40
C VAL A 196 -4.83 11.35 -15.92
N TYR A 197 -3.87 10.84 -15.17
CA TYR A 197 -3.64 11.28 -13.79
C TYR A 197 -3.34 12.78 -13.71
N SER A 198 -2.44 13.29 -14.54
CA SER A 198 -2.06 14.71 -14.52
C SER A 198 -3.18 15.64 -14.97
N GLU A 199 -3.97 15.23 -15.96
CA GLU A 199 -5.00 16.07 -16.57
C GLU A 199 -6.36 15.97 -15.88
N THR A 200 -6.67 14.85 -15.22
CA THR A 200 -8.01 14.56 -14.71
C THR A 200 -8.03 14.17 -13.24
N VAL A 201 -7.28 13.12 -12.85
CA VAL A 201 -7.39 12.54 -11.50
C VAL A 201 -6.82 13.48 -10.45
N MET A 202 -5.58 13.95 -10.62
CA MET A 202 -4.92 14.82 -9.63
C MET A 202 -5.65 16.15 -9.43
N PRO A 203 -6.12 16.87 -10.48
CA PRO A 203 -6.93 18.07 -10.29
C PRO A 203 -8.21 17.80 -9.49
N ALA A 204 -8.96 16.72 -9.81
CA ALA A 204 -10.19 16.39 -9.11
C ALA A 204 -9.97 16.12 -7.60
N ILE A 205 -8.91 15.39 -7.24
CA ILE A 205 -8.55 15.14 -5.84
C ILE A 205 -8.08 16.42 -5.12
N ALA A 206 -7.36 17.31 -5.80
CA ALA A 206 -6.92 18.60 -5.25
C ALA A 206 -8.12 19.55 -4.97
N ASP A 207 -9.07 19.62 -5.87
CA ASP A 207 -10.27 20.46 -5.71
C ASP A 207 -11.15 20.00 -4.54
N SER A 208 -11.22 18.69 -4.29
CA SER A 208 -11.94 18.15 -3.14
C SER A 208 -11.31 18.54 -1.78
N VAL A 209 -10.04 18.93 -1.76
CA VAL A 209 -9.36 19.46 -0.55
C VAL A 209 -9.77 20.90 -0.30
N THR A 210 -9.87 21.72 -1.36
CA THR A 210 -10.21 23.15 -1.25
C THR A 210 -11.69 23.39 -0.95
N ALA A 211 -12.58 22.49 -1.35
CA ALA A 211 -14.01 22.60 -1.11
C ALA A 211 -14.45 22.33 0.35
N LYS A 212 -13.54 21.84 1.22
CA LYS A 212 -13.80 21.51 2.65
C LYS A 212 -13.22 22.52 3.64
N VAL A 213 -12.65 23.61 3.17
CA VAL A 213 -12.14 24.75 3.95
C VAL A 213 -13.12 25.92 3.84
#